data_61008bad337956c882e3532d69bb9749
#
_entry.id   61008bad337956c882e3532d69bb9749
#
_cell.length_a   1.000
_cell.length_b   1.000
_cell.length_c   1.000
_cell.angle_alpha   90.00
_cell.angle_beta   90.00
_cell.angle_gamma   90.00
#
_symmetry.space_group_name_H-M   'P 1'
#
loop_
_entity.id
_entity.type
_entity.pdbx_description
1 polymer ?
#
loop_
_entity_poly.entity_id
_entity_poly.type
_entity_poly.pdbx_seq_one_letter_code
_entity_poly.pdbx_strand_id
1 'polypeptide(L)'
;KKGRGHLSVGLVRYFSQEGISDGYDRYQQWLNGLTRRGANFSELYKECVVPSPCWMAWREDLEACGAFGPDRYPEDYDLCFRFYEAGLSCIPCDRVLHLWRDYPERTSRNSEHYAQNYFLEIKTHYFLRLHRDTGRELFLWGAGFKGKKVARLLTTAGTPFTWVCDNPRKI
;
A
#
# COMPACT_ATOMS: atom_id res chain seq x y z
N LYS A 1 6.55 -2.85 27.21
CA LYS A 1 5.27 -2.66 26.49
C LYS A 1 5.15 -1.17 26.18
N LYS A 2 5.09 -0.80 24.90
CA LYS A 2 4.72 0.57 24.50
C LYS A 2 3.20 0.73 24.63
N GLY A 3 2.74 1.95 24.86
CA GLY A 3 1.32 2.28 24.97
C GLY A 3 0.56 2.16 23.65
N ARG A 4 -0.62 2.76 23.59
CA ARG A 4 -1.49 2.83 22.40
C ARG A 4 -0.88 3.68 21.29
N GLY A 5 -1.47 3.63 20.09
CA GLY A 5 -1.03 4.38 18.92
C GLY A 5 0.13 3.72 18.15
N HIS A 6 0.30 2.41 18.29
CA HIS A 6 1.40 1.70 17.66
C HIS A 6 0.97 0.35 17.04
N LEU A 7 1.63 0.03 15.93
CA LEU A 7 1.66 -1.32 15.35
C LEU A 7 3.02 -1.98 15.63
N SER A 8 3.05 -3.16 16.22
CA SER A 8 4.24 -4.00 16.19
C SER A 8 4.23 -4.81 14.90
N VAL A 9 5.26 -4.67 14.08
CA VAL A 9 5.34 -5.30 12.76
C VAL A 9 6.56 -6.21 12.70
N GLY A 10 6.36 -7.49 12.32
CA GLY A 10 7.41 -8.46 12.17
C GLY A 10 7.92 -8.58 10.73
N LEU A 11 9.03 -9.32 10.56
CA LEU A 11 9.57 -9.64 9.25
C LEU A 11 8.86 -10.84 8.64
N VAL A 12 8.83 -10.87 7.32
CA VAL A 12 8.32 -11.99 6.53
C VAL A 12 9.44 -12.68 5.77
N ARG A 13 9.25 -13.97 5.45
CA ARG A 13 10.12 -14.72 4.54
C ARG A 13 9.26 -15.51 3.57
N TYR A 14 9.48 -15.27 2.27
CA TYR A 14 8.89 -16.10 1.23
C TYR A 14 9.63 -17.44 1.12
N PHE A 15 8.89 -18.47 0.79
CA PHE A 15 9.46 -19.78 0.43
C PHE A 15 8.57 -20.48 -0.62
N SER A 16 9.17 -21.30 -1.43
CA SER A 16 8.51 -22.16 -2.41
C SER A 16 9.34 -23.44 -2.61
N GLN A 17 8.74 -24.49 -3.11
CA GLN A 17 9.44 -25.73 -3.48
C GLN A 17 10.37 -25.51 -4.67
N GLU A 18 10.02 -24.62 -5.58
CA GLU A 18 10.76 -24.32 -6.82
C GLU A 18 11.70 -23.10 -6.67
N GLY A 19 11.82 -22.56 -5.46
CA GLY A 19 12.50 -21.29 -5.21
C GLY A 19 11.57 -20.09 -5.44
N ILE A 20 11.97 -18.94 -4.93
CA ILE A 20 11.22 -17.68 -5.09
C ILE A 20 11.76 -16.88 -6.28
N SER A 21 10.89 -16.16 -6.97
CA SER A 21 11.31 -15.28 -8.05
C SER A 21 12.05 -14.04 -7.52
N ASP A 22 12.90 -13.44 -8.35
CA ASP A 22 13.60 -12.19 -8.04
C ASP A 22 12.63 -11.06 -7.62
N GLY A 23 11.41 -11.07 -8.15
CA GLY A 23 10.38 -10.10 -7.80
C GLY A 23 9.95 -10.22 -6.34
N TYR A 24 9.69 -11.44 -5.88
CA TYR A 24 9.32 -11.69 -4.49
C TYR A 24 10.50 -11.48 -3.53
N ASP A 25 11.71 -11.81 -3.94
CA ASP A 25 12.90 -11.54 -3.12
C ASP A 25 13.12 -10.05 -2.93
N ARG A 26 13.07 -9.25 -4.01
CA ARG A 26 13.15 -7.78 -3.92
C ARG A 26 12.03 -7.18 -3.07
N TYR A 27 10.80 -7.68 -3.22
CA TYR A 27 9.67 -7.21 -2.42
C TYR A 27 9.87 -7.52 -0.93
N GLN A 28 10.29 -8.74 -0.59
CA GLN A 28 10.61 -9.15 0.77
C GLN A 28 11.70 -8.28 1.40
N GLN A 29 12.81 -8.06 0.66
CA GLN A 29 13.92 -7.23 1.13
C GLN A 29 13.46 -5.78 1.39
N TRP A 30 12.70 -5.20 0.47
CA TRP A 30 12.13 -3.86 0.61
C TRP A 30 11.21 -3.76 1.83
N LEU A 31 10.24 -4.66 1.97
CA LEU A 31 9.27 -4.66 3.06
C LEU A 31 9.94 -4.83 4.42
N ASN A 32 10.84 -5.82 4.52
CA ASN A 32 11.60 -6.07 5.74
C ASN A 32 12.53 -4.90 6.08
N GLY A 33 13.10 -4.24 5.07
CA GLY A 33 13.90 -3.03 5.23
C GLY A 33 13.09 -1.87 5.84
N LEU A 34 11.86 -1.65 5.38
CA LEU A 34 10.96 -0.66 5.98
C LEU A 34 10.63 -1.01 7.44
N THR A 35 10.28 -2.28 7.68
CA THR A 35 9.92 -2.77 9.01
C THR A 35 11.06 -2.59 10.00
N ARG A 36 12.31 -2.96 9.65
CA ARG A 36 13.48 -2.78 10.55
C ARG A 36 13.72 -1.34 10.97
N ARG A 37 13.41 -0.39 10.09
CA ARG A 37 13.54 1.04 10.38
C ARG A 37 12.31 1.65 11.07
N GLY A 38 11.22 0.89 11.23
CA GLY A 38 9.92 1.42 11.68
C GLY A 38 9.34 2.47 10.72
N ALA A 39 9.76 2.43 9.45
CA ALA A 39 9.45 3.41 8.42
C ALA A 39 8.41 2.90 7.40
N ASN A 40 7.56 1.94 7.79
CA ASN A 40 6.60 1.32 6.89
C ASN A 40 5.77 2.35 6.13
N PHE A 41 5.20 3.32 6.81
CA PHE A 41 4.33 4.33 6.17
C PHE A 41 5.05 5.33 5.27
N SER A 42 6.38 5.38 5.25
CA SER A 42 7.13 6.30 4.38
C SER A 42 6.97 5.97 2.88
N GLU A 43 6.62 4.73 2.55
CA GLU A 43 6.41 4.29 1.17
C GLU A 43 4.98 3.77 0.92
N LEU A 44 4.01 4.29 1.67
CA LEU A 44 2.61 3.84 1.67
C LEU A 44 1.97 3.85 0.28
N TYR A 45 2.34 4.80 -0.59
CA TYR A 45 1.81 4.88 -1.96
C TYR A 45 2.51 3.96 -2.97
N LYS A 46 3.57 3.29 -2.56
CA LYS A 46 4.27 2.36 -3.45
C LYS A 46 3.58 1.00 -3.47
N GLU A 47 3.34 0.43 -2.28
CA GLU A 47 2.68 -0.87 -2.11
C GLU A 47 2.16 -1.00 -0.68
N CYS A 48 1.41 -2.09 -0.37
CA CYS A 48 1.01 -2.41 1.00
C CYS A 48 2.25 -2.63 1.87
N VAL A 49 2.41 -1.78 2.89
CA VAL A 49 3.64 -1.66 3.69
C VAL A 49 3.60 -2.41 5.02
N VAL A 50 2.43 -2.94 5.39
CA VAL A 50 2.25 -3.76 6.60
C VAL A 50 1.74 -5.12 6.17
N PRO A 51 2.53 -6.20 6.32
CA PRO A 51 2.12 -7.52 5.89
C PRO A 51 0.96 -8.03 6.75
N SER A 52 -0.19 -8.30 6.13
CA SER A 52 -1.45 -8.69 6.79
C SER A 52 -1.30 -9.68 7.94
N PRO A 53 -0.52 -10.77 7.81
CA PRO A 53 -0.44 -11.78 8.87
C PRO A 53 0.65 -11.50 9.91
N CYS A 54 1.32 -10.34 9.87
CA CYS A 54 2.58 -10.14 10.60
C CYS A 54 2.63 -8.82 11.38
N TRP A 55 1.51 -8.44 11.98
CA TRP A 55 1.43 -7.27 12.85
C TRP A 55 0.53 -7.52 14.06
N MET A 56 0.68 -6.67 15.06
CA MET A 56 -0.15 -6.64 16.26
C MET A 56 -0.38 -5.19 16.70
N ALA A 57 -1.62 -4.88 17.05
CA ALA A 57 -2.04 -3.61 17.63
C ALA A 57 -2.91 -3.82 18.85
N TRP A 58 -3.17 -2.77 19.60
CA TRP A 58 -4.24 -2.79 20.58
C TRP A 58 -5.59 -2.84 19.87
N ARG A 59 -6.54 -3.61 20.44
CA ARG A 59 -7.90 -3.73 19.89
C ARG A 59 -8.55 -2.38 19.68
N GLU A 60 -8.45 -1.53 20.68
CA GLU A 60 -9.04 -0.19 20.66
C GLU A 60 -8.45 0.71 19.57
N ASP A 61 -7.16 0.57 19.25
CA ASP A 61 -6.52 1.29 18.15
C ASP A 61 -7.04 0.77 16.79
N LEU A 62 -7.21 -0.54 16.66
CA LEU A 62 -7.80 -1.16 15.47
C LEU A 62 -9.26 -0.73 15.28
N GLU A 63 -10.06 -0.78 16.34
CA GLU A 63 -11.47 -0.38 16.32
C GLU A 63 -11.62 1.12 16.00
N ALA A 64 -10.76 1.98 16.57
CA ALA A 64 -10.73 3.41 16.26
C ALA A 64 -10.40 3.71 14.77
N CYS A 65 -9.64 2.83 14.13
CA CYS A 65 -9.38 2.89 12.68
C CYS A 65 -10.49 2.22 11.83
N GLY A 66 -11.59 1.74 12.44
CA GLY A 66 -12.69 1.09 11.73
C GLY A 66 -12.43 -0.38 11.36
N ALA A 67 -11.39 -1.00 11.93
CA ALA A 67 -11.01 -2.41 11.71
C ALA A 67 -10.98 -2.82 10.23
N PHE A 68 -11.28 -4.07 9.89
CA PHE A 68 -11.42 -4.51 8.50
C PHE A 68 -12.80 -4.15 7.96
N GLY A 69 -12.85 -3.21 7.02
CA GLY A 69 -14.08 -2.81 6.35
C GLY A 69 -14.22 -3.47 4.98
N PRO A 70 -15.44 -3.79 4.53
CA PRO A 70 -15.69 -4.42 3.23
C PRO A 70 -15.64 -3.46 2.06
N ASP A 71 -15.57 -2.15 2.32
CA ASP A 71 -15.91 -1.15 1.31
C ASP A 71 -14.80 -0.87 0.30
N ARG A 72 -13.55 -1.24 0.62
CA ARG A 72 -12.40 -1.01 -0.26
C ARG A 72 -11.49 -2.22 -0.32
N TYR A 73 -11.07 -2.53 -1.53
CA TYR A 73 -10.15 -3.62 -1.79
C TYR A 73 -8.83 -3.10 -2.36
N PRO A 74 -7.67 -3.62 -1.95
CA PRO A 74 -7.49 -4.65 -0.90
C PRO A 74 -7.74 -4.10 0.51
N GLU A 75 -8.42 -4.89 1.32
CA GLU A 75 -8.85 -4.52 2.68
C GLU A 75 -7.68 -4.28 3.64
N ASP A 76 -6.59 -5.01 3.47
CA ASP A 76 -5.37 -4.85 4.25
C ASP A 76 -4.61 -3.57 3.87
N TYR A 77 -4.61 -3.21 2.60
CA TYR A 77 -3.99 -1.98 2.13
C TYR A 77 -4.83 -0.74 2.53
N ASP A 78 -6.15 -0.84 2.47
CA ASP A 78 -7.06 0.19 3.01
C ASP A 78 -6.79 0.42 4.50
N LEU A 79 -6.67 -0.65 5.28
CA LEU A 79 -6.35 -0.56 6.70
C LEU A 79 -4.99 0.11 6.95
N CYS A 80 -3.97 -0.14 6.12
CA CYS A 80 -2.69 0.55 6.22
C CYS A 80 -2.83 2.08 6.08
N PHE A 81 -3.64 2.56 5.16
CA PHE A 81 -3.92 4.00 5.01
C PHE A 81 -4.64 4.56 6.23
N ARG A 82 -5.62 3.84 6.78
CA ARG A 82 -6.35 4.27 7.98
C ARG A 82 -5.48 4.27 9.23
N PHE A 83 -4.57 3.33 9.37
CA PHE A 83 -3.55 3.38 10.41
C PHE A 83 -2.66 4.62 10.31
N TYR A 84 -2.23 4.94 9.08
CA TYR A 84 -1.44 6.15 8.83
C TYR A 84 -2.24 7.42 9.14
N GLU A 85 -3.48 7.51 8.69
CA GLU A 85 -4.39 8.64 8.94
C GLU A 85 -4.63 8.85 10.45
N ALA A 86 -4.79 7.77 11.20
CA ALA A 86 -4.95 7.82 12.66
C ALA A 86 -3.64 8.12 13.41
N GLY A 87 -2.53 8.32 12.71
CA GLY A 87 -1.24 8.66 13.30
C GLY A 87 -0.55 7.50 14.03
N LEU A 88 -0.90 6.26 13.74
CA LEU A 88 -0.19 5.13 14.31
C LEU A 88 1.25 5.06 13.78
N SER A 89 2.17 4.63 14.62
CA SER A 89 3.56 4.39 14.24
C SER A 89 3.92 2.90 14.29
N CYS A 90 4.85 2.49 13.43
CA CYS A 90 5.32 1.10 13.40
C CYS A 90 6.47 0.90 14.39
N ILE A 91 6.36 -0.14 15.23
CA ILE A 91 7.42 -0.62 16.11
C ILE A 91 8.03 -1.85 15.46
N PRO A 92 9.31 -1.81 15.09
CA PRO A 92 9.97 -2.95 14.47
C PRO A 92 10.11 -4.13 15.44
N CYS A 93 9.78 -5.33 14.94
CA CYS A 93 10.22 -6.59 15.51
C CYS A 93 11.18 -7.24 14.51
N ASP A 94 12.48 -7.24 14.82
CA ASP A 94 13.54 -7.76 13.92
C ASP A 94 13.60 -9.30 13.99
N ARG A 95 12.46 -9.95 13.83
CA ARG A 95 12.33 -11.40 13.75
C ARG A 95 11.40 -11.77 12.60
N VAL A 96 11.75 -12.83 11.87
CA VAL A 96 10.84 -13.44 10.90
C VAL A 96 9.74 -14.15 11.68
N LEU A 97 8.54 -13.54 11.66
CA LEU A 97 7.36 -14.05 12.36
C LEU A 97 6.39 -14.76 11.42
N HIS A 98 6.54 -14.56 10.11
CA HIS A 98 5.68 -15.19 9.12
C HIS A 98 6.47 -15.77 7.97
N LEU A 99 6.22 -17.05 7.67
CA LEU A 99 6.71 -17.73 6.48
C LEU A 99 5.63 -17.72 5.41
N TRP A 100 5.88 -17.01 4.32
CA TRP A 100 4.91 -16.81 3.25
C TRP A 100 5.13 -17.79 2.11
N ARG A 101 4.30 -18.81 2.06
CA ARG A 101 4.38 -19.81 0.99
C ARG A 101 3.93 -19.21 -0.33
N ASP A 102 4.79 -19.31 -1.33
CA ASP A 102 4.44 -19.02 -2.72
C ASP A 102 4.13 -20.32 -3.46
N TYR A 103 3.03 -20.31 -4.23
CA TYR A 103 2.55 -21.45 -5.03
C TYR A 103 1.66 -20.93 -6.17
N PRO A 104 1.50 -21.70 -7.30
CA PRO A 104 0.81 -21.23 -8.49
C PRO A 104 -0.63 -20.78 -8.27
N GLU A 105 -1.38 -21.46 -7.40
CA GLU A 105 -2.81 -21.22 -7.14
C GLU A 105 -3.07 -20.09 -6.15
N ARG A 106 -2.04 -19.40 -5.70
CA ARG A 106 -2.17 -18.29 -4.75
C ARG A 106 -3.09 -17.18 -5.30
N THR A 107 -4.01 -16.68 -4.48
CA THR A 107 -4.99 -15.65 -4.85
C THR A 107 -4.33 -14.41 -5.48
N SER A 108 -3.20 -13.95 -4.93
CA SER A 108 -2.47 -12.80 -5.49
C SER A 108 -1.88 -13.04 -6.89
N ARG A 109 -1.84 -14.29 -7.37
CA ARG A 109 -1.42 -14.63 -8.74
C ARG A 109 -2.57 -14.75 -9.72
N ASN A 110 -3.76 -15.15 -9.26
CA ASN A 110 -4.86 -15.60 -10.10
C ASN A 110 -6.10 -14.72 -10.02
N SER A 111 -6.24 -13.90 -8.99
CA SER A 111 -7.38 -13.00 -8.85
C SER A 111 -7.24 -11.79 -9.78
N GLU A 112 -8.32 -11.48 -10.51
CA GLU A 112 -8.41 -10.28 -11.36
C GLU A 112 -8.14 -8.98 -10.56
N HIS A 113 -8.46 -8.95 -9.28
CA HIS A 113 -8.18 -7.84 -8.37
C HIS A 113 -6.67 -7.52 -8.26
N TYR A 114 -5.82 -8.53 -8.44
CA TYR A 114 -4.36 -8.38 -8.45
C TYR A 114 -3.75 -8.31 -9.84
N ALA A 115 -4.54 -8.54 -10.91
CA ALA A 115 -4.05 -8.64 -12.28
C ALA A 115 -3.23 -7.43 -12.75
N GLN A 116 -3.41 -6.28 -12.12
CA GLN A 116 -2.69 -5.05 -12.44
C GLN A 116 -1.91 -4.44 -11.27
N ASN A 117 -1.87 -5.05 -10.10
CA ASN A 117 -1.09 -4.72 -8.88
C ASN A 117 -0.77 -3.23 -8.62
N TYR A 118 -1.53 -2.31 -9.20
CA TYR A 118 -1.22 -0.88 -9.09
C TYR A 118 -2.08 -0.19 -8.03
N PHE A 119 -3.21 -0.79 -7.69
CA PHE A 119 -4.15 -0.27 -6.68
C PHE A 119 -4.39 1.25 -6.78
N LEU A 120 -4.50 1.74 -8.04
CA LEU A 120 -4.55 3.18 -8.30
C LEU A 120 -5.79 3.85 -7.72
N GLU A 121 -6.89 3.12 -7.58
CA GLU A 121 -8.12 3.64 -7.01
C GLU A 121 -7.97 3.98 -5.54
N ILE A 122 -7.47 3.03 -4.75
CA ILE A 122 -7.24 3.25 -3.32
C ILE A 122 -6.16 4.33 -3.09
N LYS A 123 -5.06 4.29 -3.86
CA LYS A 123 -3.99 5.30 -3.79
C LYS A 123 -4.52 6.70 -4.13
N THR A 124 -5.30 6.84 -5.20
CA THR A 124 -5.88 8.13 -5.58
C THR A 124 -6.87 8.63 -4.53
N HIS A 125 -7.72 7.73 -4.00
CA HIS A 125 -8.67 8.10 -2.94
C HIS A 125 -7.94 8.70 -1.74
N TYR A 126 -6.93 7.99 -1.20
CA TYR A 126 -6.22 8.47 -0.02
C TYR A 126 -5.30 9.65 -0.31
N PHE A 127 -4.75 9.76 -1.52
CA PHE A 127 -4.03 10.98 -1.92
C PHE A 127 -4.95 12.22 -1.84
N LEU A 128 -6.15 12.14 -2.40
CA LEU A 128 -7.11 13.24 -2.38
C LEU A 128 -7.57 13.57 -0.96
N ARG A 129 -7.73 12.55 -0.13
CA ARG A 129 -8.18 12.70 1.26
C ARG A 129 -7.11 13.29 2.18
N LEU A 130 -5.86 12.81 2.06
CA LEU A 130 -4.82 13.04 3.06
C LEU A 130 -3.76 14.08 2.64
N HIS A 131 -3.55 14.25 1.33
CA HIS A 131 -2.42 15.03 0.84
C HIS A 131 -2.80 16.10 -0.19
N ARG A 132 -4.03 16.08 -0.72
CA ARG A 132 -4.45 17.09 -1.69
C ARG A 132 -4.60 18.45 -1.01
N ASP A 133 -3.67 19.34 -1.31
CA ASP A 133 -3.75 20.75 -0.95
C ASP A 133 -4.48 21.50 -2.09
N THR A 134 -5.69 21.98 -1.83
CA THR A 134 -6.50 22.70 -2.83
C THR A 134 -5.94 24.08 -3.18
N GLY A 135 -5.03 24.62 -2.37
CA GLY A 135 -4.30 25.85 -2.65
C GLY A 135 -3.13 25.68 -3.62
N ARG A 136 -2.82 24.44 -4.01
CA ARG A 136 -1.72 24.14 -4.95
C ARG A 136 -2.25 23.49 -6.22
N GLU A 137 -1.60 23.79 -7.34
CA GLU A 137 -1.83 23.08 -8.59
C GLU A 137 -1.43 21.61 -8.47
N LEU A 138 -2.24 20.76 -9.09
CA LEU A 138 -1.95 19.33 -9.19
C LEU A 138 -1.46 19.01 -10.60
N PHE A 139 -0.28 18.41 -10.68
CA PHE A 139 0.29 17.93 -11.93
C PHE A 139 0.27 16.41 -11.99
N LEU A 140 -0.29 15.87 -13.08
CA LEU A 140 -0.24 14.45 -13.39
C LEU A 140 0.82 14.21 -14.47
N TRP A 141 1.90 13.56 -14.10
CA TRP A 141 3.00 13.27 -15.03
C TRP A 141 2.84 11.90 -15.69
N GLY A 142 2.90 11.92 -17.02
CA GLY A 142 2.88 10.72 -17.85
C GLY A 142 1.50 10.36 -18.41
N ALA A 143 1.47 9.99 -19.71
CA ALA A 143 0.26 9.62 -20.45
C ALA A 143 0.22 8.13 -20.84
N GLY A 144 0.89 7.27 -20.04
CA GLY A 144 0.80 5.82 -20.15
C GLY A 144 -0.49 5.27 -19.52
N PHE A 145 -0.60 3.95 -19.46
CA PHE A 145 -1.77 3.28 -18.89
C PHE A 145 -2.13 3.78 -17.47
N LYS A 146 -1.14 3.85 -16.58
CA LYS A 146 -1.33 4.32 -15.20
C LYS A 146 -1.79 5.79 -15.16
N GLY A 147 -1.13 6.67 -15.91
CA GLY A 147 -1.49 8.08 -15.98
C GLY A 147 -2.92 8.28 -16.47
N LYS A 148 -3.34 7.54 -17.53
CA LYS A 148 -4.73 7.59 -18.03
C LYS A 148 -5.75 7.11 -16.99
N LYS A 149 -5.43 6.05 -16.22
CA LYS A 149 -6.32 5.57 -15.16
C LYS A 149 -6.43 6.60 -14.03
N VAL A 150 -5.31 7.16 -13.56
CA VAL A 150 -5.32 8.21 -12.53
C VAL A 150 -6.04 9.47 -13.02
N ALA A 151 -5.83 9.90 -14.27
CA ALA A 151 -6.55 11.03 -14.86
C ALA A 151 -8.07 10.84 -14.78
N ARG A 152 -8.57 9.66 -15.15
CA ARG A 152 -10.02 9.35 -15.05
C ARG A 152 -10.51 9.42 -13.60
N LEU A 153 -9.74 8.87 -12.65
CA LEU A 153 -10.10 8.92 -11.23
C LEU A 153 -10.17 10.35 -10.71
N LEU A 154 -9.21 11.21 -11.06
CA LEU A 154 -9.19 12.62 -10.70
C LEU A 154 -10.38 13.37 -11.33
N THR A 155 -10.66 13.12 -12.61
CA THR A 155 -11.82 13.72 -13.31
C THR A 155 -13.13 13.31 -12.65
N THR A 156 -13.31 12.01 -12.35
CA THR A 156 -14.51 11.51 -11.65
C THR A 156 -14.67 12.13 -10.26
N ALA A 157 -13.55 12.40 -9.58
CA ALA A 157 -13.54 13.07 -8.27
C ALA A 157 -13.73 14.62 -8.38
N GLY A 158 -13.91 15.17 -9.58
CA GLY A 158 -14.03 16.61 -9.80
C GLY A 158 -12.76 17.39 -9.42
N THR A 159 -11.60 16.74 -9.40
CA THR A 159 -10.33 17.36 -9.00
C THR A 159 -9.61 17.90 -10.22
N PRO A 160 -9.40 19.22 -10.34
CA PRO A 160 -8.65 19.80 -11.44
C PRO A 160 -7.17 19.41 -11.36
N PHE A 161 -6.58 19.17 -12.52
CA PHE A 161 -5.14 18.87 -12.64
C PHE A 161 -4.60 19.31 -14.01
N THR A 162 -3.32 19.60 -14.07
CA THR A 162 -2.59 19.81 -15.32
C THR A 162 -1.89 18.52 -15.73
N TRP A 163 -2.19 18.03 -16.94
CA TRP A 163 -1.58 16.79 -17.43
C TRP A 163 -0.28 17.09 -18.15
N VAL A 164 0.83 16.53 -17.66
CA VAL A 164 2.16 16.71 -18.23
C VAL A 164 2.58 15.43 -18.96
N CYS A 165 2.95 15.57 -20.22
CA CYS A 165 3.44 14.47 -21.04
C CYS A 165 4.65 14.93 -21.84
N ASP A 166 5.74 14.16 -21.76
CA ASP A 166 6.98 14.37 -22.51
C ASP A 166 6.95 13.75 -23.92
N ASN A 167 5.92 12.98 -24.25
CA ASN A 167 5.77 12.35 -25.54
C ASN A 167 4.79 13.15 -26.44
N PRO A 168 5.28 13.88 -27.46
CA PRO A 168 4.43 14.73 -28.30
C PRO A 168 3.39 13.97 -29.12
N ARG A 169 3.52 12.65 -29.26
CA ARG A 169 2.52 11.81 -29.94
C ARG A 169 1.31 11.47 -29.05
N LYS A 170 1.29 11.92 -27.81
CA LYS A 170 0.23 11.62 -26.82
C LYS A 170 -0.46 12.86 -26.27
N ILE A 171 -0.12 14.00 -26.82
CA ILE A 171 -0.74 15.29 -26.54
C ILE A 171 -1.88 15.54 -27.51
#